data_808c8ec05df121ea562c614b50c41700
#
_entry.id   808c8ec05df121ea562c614b50c41700
#
_cell.length_a   1.000
_cell.length_b   1.000
_cell.length_c   1.000
_cell.angle_alpha   90.00
_cell.angle_beta   90.00
_cell.angle_gamma   90.00
#
_symmetry.space_group_name_H-M   'P 1'
#
loop_
_entity.id
_entity.type
_entity.pdbx_description
1 polymer ?
#
loop_
_entity_poly.entity_id
_entity_poly.type
_entity_poly.pdbx_seq_one_letter_code
_entity_poly.pdbx_strand_id
1 'polypeptide(L)'
;MRKTLAILLLTGATFLSGCGDSDNFVFTGTNNGVLAAPLCQDDAYTTNEDTALTVNAANGVLANDTPNGGTVTFAATSQNGTVAGNADGSFTYTPNVGFTGQDIFTYTVANASGQATCTVTITVQAVNGFFVDAVNGNDGTGSFQGGNPYATIQAAVADAPANADIIVRPGNYTGTVALKDGQRLLGSGSVLAQGTGVRPQLTGPVDLADGNTLDFLRIDGTNDDAVDGDGQNGGTVTNCEVANTTGVGSSGVSGMGASGTWTVTGNTITNTSGFGIDFTSQNADALTTILTNNSISNAQGAMGLLSGNTSDFRASVKGNIFASSAGVGFAFELTCGDDSTFCLDLETNTNDDEYLISESDSALSLLEIEQLTTLDQPQPGGAGNTGVVTILSGPFVEDPTEVADGACGF
;
A
#
# COMPACT_ATOMS: atom_id res chain seq x y z
N MET A 1 -70.17 45.29 -10.14
CA MET A 1 -69.58 44.13 -9.45
C MET A 1 -68.23 44.54 -8.87
N ARG A 2 -68.15 44.62 -7.56
CA ARG A 2 -66.85 44.96 -6.91
C ARG A 2 -66.00 43.68 -6.89
N LYS A 3 -64.87 43.68 -7.59
CA LYS A 3 -63.85 42.66 -7.48
C LYS A 3 -62.96 42.95 -6.30
N THR A 4 -62.95 42.11 -5.34
CA THR A 4 -62.05 42.20 -4.17
C THR A 4 -60.64 41.76 -4.62
N LEU A 5 -59.70 42.71 -4.56
CA LEU A 5 -58.30 42.45 -4.85
C LEU A 5 -57.65 41.96 -3.54
N ALA A 6 -57.20 40.70 -3.48
CA ALA A 6 -56.38 40.22 -2.39
C ALA A 6 -54.94 40.66 -2.61
N ILE A 7 -54.45 41.56 -1.78
CA ILE A 7 -53.01 41.98 -1.82
C ILE A 7 -52.23 41.01 -0.97
N LEU A 8 -51.38 40.17 -1.63
CA LEU A 8 -50.35 39.41 -0.96
C LEU A 8 -49.15 40.34 -0.74
N LEU A 9 -48.88 40.72 0.50
CA LEU A 9 -47.70 41.52 0.82
C LEU A 9 -46.46 40.62 0.70
N LEU A 10 -45.74 40.75 -0.41
CA LEU A 10 -44.34 40.30 -0.49
C LEU A 10 -43.46 41.47 -0.06
N THR A 11 -42.75 41.32 1.05
CA THR A 11 -41.76 42.28 1.53
C THR A 11 -40.61 42.39 0.53
N GLY A 12 -40.44 43.56 -0.12
CA GLY A 12 -39.32 43.84 -1.01
C GLY A 12 -39.67 44.27 -2.45
N ALA A 13 -40.93 44.53 -2.79
CA ALA A 13 -41.29 45.03 -4.12
C ALA A 13 -41.38 46.57 -4.14
N THR A 14 -40.58 47.23 -4.95
CA THR A 14 -40.71 48.66 -5.29
C THR A 14 -41.77 48.83 -6.36
N PHE A 15 -42.82 49.59 -6.06
CA PHE A 15 -43.87 49.94 -7.01
C PHE A 15 -43.44 51.14 -7.87
N LEU A 16 -43.31 50.99 -9.16
CA LEU A 16 -43.30 52.13 -10.09
C LEU A 16 -44.73 52.40 -10.60
N SER A 17 -45.28 53.58 -10.30
CA SER A 17 -46.54 54.02 -10.84
C SER A 17 -46.33 54.61 -12.22
N GLY A 18 -46.79 53.93 -13.26
CA GLY A 18 -46.91 54.43 -14.61
C GLY A 18 -48.39 54.36 -15.02
N CYS A 19 -49.01 55.50 -15.29
CA CYS A 19 -50.36 55.62 -15.79
C CYS A 19 -50.32 55.46 -17.33
N GLY A 20 -50.87 54.37 -17.87
CA GLY A 20 -50.96 54.10 -19.31
C GLY A 20 -51.75 52.83 -19.56
N ASP A 21 -52.81 53.00 -20.35
CA ASP A 21 -53.79 52.00 -20.76
C ASP A 21 -53.15 50.77 -21.43
N SER A 22 -53.29 49.62 -20.84
CA SER A 22 -53.52 48.30 -21.45
C SER A 22 -53.06 47.15 -20.50
N ASP A 23 -53.81 46.07 -20.50
CA ASP A 23 -53.83 44.93 -19.59
C ASP A 23 -52.57 44.06 -19.51
N ASN A 24 -51.38 44.61 -19.57
CA ASN A 24 -50.15 43.86 -19.47
C ASN A 24 -49.28 44.32 -18.32
N PHE A 25 -49.56 43.79 -17.11
CA PHE A 25 -48.68 43.96 -15.95
C PHE A 25 -47.45 43.03 -16.14
N VAL A 26 -46.34 43.58 -16.61
CA VAL A 26 -45.06 42.89 -16.58
C VAL A 26 -44.41 43.14 -15.23
N PHE A 27 -44.44 42.15 -14.35
CA PHE A 27 -43.61 42.18 -13.15
C PHE A 27 -42.15 41.98 -13.57
N THR A 28 -41.40 43.02 -13.75
CA THR A 28 -39.93 42.95 -13.72
C THR A 28 -39.50 43.00 -12.25
N GLY A 29 -39.78 41.97 -11.50
CA GLY A 29 -39.20 41.77 -10.20
C GLY A 29 -37.73 41.44 -10.39
N THR A 30 -36.84 42.40 -10.20
CA THR A 30 -35.48 42.08 -9.80
C THR A 30 -35.59 41.34 -8.49
N ASN A 31 -35.37 40.04 -8.52
CA ASN A 31 -35.09 39.29 -7.31
C ASN A 31 -33.96 40.03 -6.59
N ASN A 32 -34.29 40.67 -5.52
CA ASN A 32 -33.38 41.51 -4.74
C ASN A 32 -32.44 40.63 -3.94
N GLY A 33 -31.74 39.73 -4.65
CA GLY A 33 -30.59 38.97 -4.14
C GLY A 33 -30.74 38.33 -2.74
N VAL A 34 -31.95 38.22 -2.21
CA VAL A 34 -32.18 37.56 -0.92
C VAL A 34 -32.04 36.04 -1.19
N LEU A 35 -30.93 35.53 -0.83
CA LEU A 35 -30.69 34.07 -0.86
C LEU A 35 -31.75 33.42 0.06
N ALA A 36 -32.30 32.26 -0.37
CA ALA A 36 -33.06 31.45 0.56
C ALA A 36 -32.15 30.94 1.69
N ALA A 37 -32.73 30.66 2.85
CA ALA A 37 -31.99 30.01 3.91
C ALA A 37 -31.45 28.64 3.43
N PRO A 38 -30.29 28.22 3.91
CA PRO A 38 -29.77 26.89 3.60
C PRO A 38 -30.70 25.76 4.07
N LEU A 39 -30.68 24.65 3.36
CA LEU A 39 -31.30 23.40 3.79
C LEU A 39 -30.21 22.33 3.75
N CYS A 40 -30.10 21.52 4.80
CA CYS A 40 -29.23 20.39 4.83
C CYS A 40 -29.97 19.09 5.14
N GLN A 41 -29.38 17.96 4.74
CA GLN A 41 -29.84 16.60 5.03
C GLN A 41 -28.74 15.85 5.77
N ASP A 42 -29.15 14.96 6.67
CA ASP A 42 -28.20 14.12 7.39
C ASP A 42 -27.44 13.18 6.44
N ASP A 43 -26.18 12.92 6.80
CA ASP A 43 -25.26 12.08 6.03
C ASP A 43 -24.87 10.82 6.80
N ALA A 44 -24.46 9.80 6.08
CA ALA A 44 -23.95 8.57 6.63
C ALA A 44 -22.76 8.04 5.84
N TYR A 45 -21.71 7.67 6.56
CA TYR A 45 -20.48 7.11 6.00
C TYR A 45 -20.03 5.89 6.81
N THR A 46 -19.10 5.12 6.24
CA THR A 46 -18.54 3.94 6.88
C THR A 46 -17.02 3.97 6.75
N THR A 47 -16.34 3.58 7.82
CA THR A 47 -14.90 3.32 7.83
C THR A 47 -14.60 2.11 8.70
N ASN A 48 -13.36 1.62 8.69
CA ASN A 48 -12.91 0.60 9.61
C ASN A 48 -12.32 1.24 10.88
N GLU A 49 -12.25 0.47 11.98
CA GLU A 49 -11.51 0.90 13.16
C GLU A 49 -10.06 1.29 12.79
N ASP A 50 -9.50 2.23 13.54
CA ASP A 50 -8.14 2.78 13.32
C ASP A 50 -7.88 3.34 11.91
N THR A 51 -8.91 3.50 11.07
CA THR A 51 -8.80 3.99 9.70
C THR A 51 -9.41 5.37 9.55
N ALA A 52 -8.60 6.35 9.16
CA ALA A 52 -9.11 7.68 8.83
C ALA A 52 -9.97 7.64 7.57
N LEU A 53 -11.18 8.18 7.66
CA LEU A 53 -12.08 8.36 6.52
C LEU A 53 -11.83 9.71 5.88
N THR A 54 -11.41 9.75 4.63
CA THR A 54 -11.28 10.97 3.85
C THR A 54 -12.38 11.03 2.79
N VAL A 55 -13.22 12.04 2.86
CA VAL A 55 -14.34 12.26 1.95
C VAL A 55 -14.07 13.52 1.13
N ASN A 56 -14.08 13.40 -0.19
CA ASN A 56 -13.89 14.53 -1.09
C ASN A 56 -15.18 15.37 -1.22
N ALA A 57 -15.09 16.57 -1.78
CA ALA A 57 -16.22 17.49 -1.91
C ALA A 57 -17.39 16.92 -2.73
N ALA A 58 -17.12 16.07 -3.72
CA ALA A 58 -18.18 15.47 -4.55
C ALA A 58 -19.08 14.50 -3.77
N ASN A 59 -18.54 13.88 -2.73
CA ASN A 59 -19.24 12.96 -1.84
C ASN A 59 -19.35 13.51 -0.41
N GLY A 60 -18.97 14.77 -0.22
CA GLY A 60 -18.95 15.44 1.09
C GLY A 60 -20.34 15.82 1.57
N VAL A 61 -20.40 16.40 2.76
CA VAL A 61 -21.65 16.74 3.44
C VAL A 61 -22.58 17.70 2.68
N LEU A 62 -22.08 18.40 1.68
CA LEU A 62 -22.89 19.28 0.85
C LEU A 62 -23.48 18.59 -0.40
N ALA A 63 -23.18 17.32 -0.64
CA ALA A 63 -23.56 16.62 -1.86
C ALA A 63 -25.09 16.44 -2.01
N ASN A 64 -25.81 16.31 -0.89
CA ASN A 64 -27.27 16.15 -0.82
C ASN A 64 -27.98 17.43 -0.30
N ASP A 65 -27.23 18.49 -0.04
CA ASP A 65 -27.72 19.76 0.53
C ASP A 65 -28.14 20.78 -0.51
N THR A 66 -28.84 21.81 -0.02
CA THR A 66 -29.11 23.05 -0.76
C THR A 66 -28.50 24.23 -0.01
N PRO A 67 -27.20 24.50 -0.17
CA PRO A 67 -26.50 25.49 0.63
C PRO A 67 -26.88 26.94 0.35
N ASN A 68 -27.49 27.25 -0.79
CA ASN A 68 -27.93 28.60 -1.19
C ASN A 68 -26.84 29.69 -0.99
N GLY A 69 -25.60 29.38 -1.37
CA GLY A 69 -24.44 30.27 -1.16
C GLY A 69 -23.96 30.36 0.27
N GLY A 70 -24.40 29.45 1.14
CA GLY A 70 -23.94 29.35 2.52
C GLY A 70 -22.54 28.76 2.66
N THR A 71 -21.92 29.05 3.78
CA THR A 71 -20.64 28.46 4.19
C THR A 71 -20.89 27.35 5.19
N VAL A 72 -20.08 26.26 5.08
CA VAL A 72 -20.15 25.14 6.00
C VAL A 72 -19.14 25.29 7.13
N THR A 73 -19.52 24.87 8.33
CA THR A 73 -18.65 24.73 9.50
C THR A 73 -18.91 23.40 10.16
N PHE A 74 -17.85 22.73 10.58
CA PHE A 74 -17.89 21.40 11.19
C PHE A 74 -17.66 21.49 12.70
N ALA A 75 -18.28 20.62 13.46
CA ALA A 75 -17.82 20.31 14.81
C ALA A 75 -16.42 19.66 14.70
N ALA A 76 -15.43 20.17 15.41
CA ALA A 76 -14.04 19.70 15.32
C ALA A 76 -13.83 18.30 15.96
N THR A 77 -14.76 17.85 16.79
CA THR A 77 -14.68 16.57 17.50
C THR A 77 -16.05 15.90 17.52
N SER A 78 -16.04 14.60 17.51
CA SER A 78 -17.15 13.73 17.90
C SER A 78 -16.85 13.12 19.28
N GLN A 79 -17.67 12.20 19.74
CA GLN A 79 -17.42 11.51 21.02
C GLN A 79 -16.23 10.54 20.92
N ASN A 80 -16.07 9.90 19.75
CA ASN A 80 -15.12 8.81 19.56
C ASN A 80 -14.15 9.04 18.40
N GLY A 81 -13.93 10.31 18.01
CA GLY A 81 -13.01 10.66 16.93
C GLY A 81 -12.77 12.17 16.80
N THR A 82 -11.98 12.54 15.83
CA THR A 82 -11.70 13.92 15.43
C THR A 82 -12.15 14.19 14.00
N VAL A 83 -12.60 15.42 13.74
CA VAL A 83 -13.11 15.87 12.44
C VAL A 83 -12.29 17.04 11.94
N ALA A 84 -11.77 16.96 10.73
CA ALA A 84 -11.16 18.07 10.00
C ALA A 84 -11.95 18.32 8.72
N GLY A 85 -12.78 19.36 8.70
CA GLY A 85 -13.65 19.69 7.58
C GLY A 85 -13.21 20.93 6.83
N ASN A 86 -13.55 21.01 5.54
CA ASN A 86 -13.25 22.11 4.63
C ASN A 86 -14.53 22.84 4.19
N ALA A 87 -14.37 24.07 3.71
CA ALA A 87 -15.48 24.91 3.29
C ALA A 87 -16.25 24.38 2.06
N ASP A 88 -15.71 23.44 1.32
CA ASP A 88 -16.32 22.78 0.18
C ASP A 88 -17.16 21.54 0.55
N GLY A 89 -17.27 21.23 1.85
CA GLY A 89 -17.99 20.07 2.36
C GLY A 89 -17.18 18.79 2.44
N SER A 90 -15.94 18.79 1.96
CA SER A 90 -15.02 17.66 2.17
C SER A 90 -14.55 17.59 3.62
N PHE A 91 -14.22 16.40 4.11
CA PHE A 91 -13.72 16.24 5.48
C PHE A 91 -12.88 14.99 5.65
N THR A 92 -12.12 14.96 6.72
CA THR A 92 -11.45 13.77 7.25
C THR A 92 -11.97 13.50 8.66
N TYR A 93 -12.44 12.30 8.91
CA TYR A 93 -12.78 11.81 10.25
C TYR A 93 -11.74 10.75 10.66
N THR A 94 -11.20 10.89 11.87
CA THR A 94 -10.24 9.93 12.42
C THR A 94 -10.83 9.33 13.70
N PRO A 95 -11.19 8.03 13.71
CA PRO A 95 -11.65 7.35 14.90
C PRO A 95 -10.61 7.36 16.03
N ASN A 96 -11.05 7.33 17.26
CA ASN A 96 -10.18 6.99 18.38
C ASN A 96 -9.69 5.54 18.23
N VAL A 97 -8.47 5.29 18.68
CA VAL A 97 -7.83 3.97 18.56
C VAL A 97 -8.71 2.86 19.15
N GLY A 98 -8.98 1.82 18.37
CA GLY A 98 -9.79 0.66 18.75
C GLY A 98 -11.30 0.94 18.91
N PHE A 99 -11.78 2.11 18.51
CA PHE A 99 -13.22 2.39 18.53
C PHE A 99 -13.95 1.68 17.40
N THR A 100 -15.06 1.01 17.74
CA THR A 100 -16.01 0.41 16.80
C THR A 100 -17.43 0.80 17.17
N GLY A 101 -18.30 0.88 16.19
CA GLY A 101 -19.70 1.27 16.40
C GLY A 101 -20.04 2.59 15.70
N GLN A 102 -21.12 3.24 16.13
CA GLN A 102 -21.53 4.51 15.54
C GLN A 102 -20.95 5.68 16.31
N ASP A 103 -20.43 6.65 15.56
CA ASP A 103 -20.04 7.95 16.07
C ASP A 103 -20.76 9.06 15.29
N ILE A 104 -20.99 10.20 15.94
CA ILE A 104 -21.83 11.25 15.40
C ILE A 104 -21.15 12.60 15.60
N PHE A 105 -21.13 13.41 14.54
CA PHE A 105 -20.80 14.83 14.63
C PHE A 105 -21.81 15.65 13.84
N THR A 106 -21.75 16.98 13.98
CA THR A 106 -22.65 17.90 13.29
C THR A 106 -21.87 18.85 12.40
N TYR A 107 -22.53 19.33 11.36
CA TYR A 107 -22.09 20.47 10.58
C TYR A 107 -23.22 21.49 10.44
N THR A 108 -22.87 22.73 10.22
CA THR A 108 -23.82 23.84 10.04
C THR A 108 -23.52 24.57 8.74
N VAL A 109 -24.54 24.74 7.91
CA VAL A 109 -24.50 25.58 6.72
C VAL A 109 -25.22 26.89 7.02
N ALA A 110 -24.56 28.02 6.80
CA ALA A 110 -25.11 29.33 7.12
C ALA A 110 -24.92 30.35 6.00
N ASN A 111 -25.95 31.14 5.75
CA ASN A 111 -25.89 32.34 4.88
C ASN A 111 -26.58 33.55 5.56
N ALA A 112 -26.69 34.68 4.86
CA ALA A 112 -27.31 35.88 5.39
C ALA A 112 -28.81 35.72 5.75
N SER A 113 -29.48 34.70 5.28
CA SER A 113 -30.92 34.43 5.46
C SER A 113 -31.23 33.38 6.53
N GLY A 114 -30.21 32.71 7.04
CA GLY A 114 -30.39 31.70 8.08
C GLY A 114 -29.27 30.64 8.12
N GLN A 115 -29.52 29.63 8.95
CA GLN A 115 -28.63 28.46 9.06
C GLN A 115 -29.45 27.16 9.18
N ALA A 116 -28.82 26.09 8.78
CA ALA A 116 -29.29 24.71 8.97
C ALA A 116 -28.17 23.89 9.60
N THR A 117 -28.49 23.02 10.56
CA THR A 117 -27.55 22.12 11.19
C THR A 117 -28.02 20.70 10.98
N CYS A 118 -27.14 19.86 10.45
CA CYS A 118 -27.38 18.47 10.18
C CYS A 118 -26.34 17.57 10.82
N THR A 119 -26.65 16.29 10.85
CA THR A 119 -25.88 15.26 11.53
C THR A 119 -25.14 14.42 10.52
N VAL A 120 -23.90 14.07 10.84
CA VAL A 120 -23.14 13.02 10.14
C VAL A 120 -23.01 11.83 11.07
N THR A 121 -23.47 10.67 10.60
CA THR A 121 -23.29 9.39 11.28
C THR A 121 -22.17 8.61 10.62
N ILE A 122 -21.14 8.29 11.39
CA ILE A 122 -20.05 7.42 10.95
C ILE A 122 -20.23 6.04 11.57
N THR A 123 -20.32 5.00 10.75
CA THR A 123 -20.28 3.61 11.22
C THR A 123 -18.84 3.11 11.13
N VAL A 124 -18.20 2.92 12.28
CA VAL A 124 -16.85 2.37 12.38
C VAL A 124 -16.97 0.86 12.56
N GLN A 125 -16.51 0.12 11.56
CA GLN A 125 -16.57 -1.35 11.51
C GLN A 125 -15.35 -1.95 12.19
N ALA A 126 -15.56 -3.04 12.92
CA ALA A 126 -14.46 -3.83 13.46
C ALA A 126 -13.70 -4.52 12.33
N VAL A 127 -12.37 -4.52 12.42
CA VAL A 127 -11.49 -5.32 11.58
C VAL A 127 -11.16 -6.62 12.30
N ASN A 128 -11.30 -7.73 11.59
CA ASN A 128 -10.95 -9.03 12.16
C ASN A 128 -9.43 -9.21 12.15
N GLY A 129 -8.84 -9.50 13.30
CA GLY A 129 -7.41 -9.74 13.41
C GLY A 129 -6.92 -9.81 14.85
N PHE A 130 -5.64 -10.14 15.00
CA PHE A 130 -4.89 -10.10 16.25
C PHE A 130 -4.13 -8.79 16.30
N PHE A 131 -4.60 -7.85 17.08
CA PHE A 131 -3.99 -6.52 17.15
C PHE A 131 -2.80 -6.49 18.10
N VAL A 132 -1.75 -5.80 17.68
CA VAL A 132 -0.55 -5.57 18.50
C VAL A 132 -0.35 -4.06 18.69
N ASP A 133 -0.17 -3.64 19.93
CA ASP A 133 0.05 -2.24 20.32
C ASP A 133 1.11 -2.19 21.43
N ALA A 134 2.29 -1.69 21.10
CA ALA A 134 3.43 -1.63 22.04
C ALA A 134 3.17 -0.74 23.26
N VAL A 135 2.20 0.17 23.21
CA VAL A 135 1.92 1.14 24.28
C VAL A 135 0.74 0.70 25.14
N ASN A 136 -0.34 0.22 24.51
CA ASN A 136 -1.61 -0.09 25.19
C ASN A 136 -1.90 -1.59 25.24
N GLY A 137 -1.04 -2.42 24.64
CA GLY A 137 -1.22 -3.86 24.60
C GLY A 137 -0.80 -4.56 25.90
N ASN A 138 -1.31 -5.78 26.07
CA ASN A 138 -0.98 -6.64 27.20
C ASN A 138 -1.04 -8.11 26.76
N ASP A 139 0.11 -8.81 26.79
CA ASP A 139 0.22 -10.19 26.34
C ASP A 139 -0.58 -11.19 27.21
N GLY A 140 -0.86 -10.82 28.46
CA GLY A 140 -1.66 -11.66 29.36
C GLY A 140 -3.18 -11.56 29.14
N THR A 141 -3.63 -10.56 28.40
CA THR A 141 -5.05 -10.30 28.12
C THR A 141 -5.35 -10.02 26.64
N GLY A 142 -4.34 -10.08 25.79
CA GLY A 142 -4.49 -9.94 24.34
C GLY A 142 -5.53 -10.92 23.78
N SER A 143 -6.30 -10.49 22.80
CA SER A 143 -7.37 -11.30 22.22
C SER A 143 -7.65 -10.94 20.77
N PHE A 144 -8.32 -11.82 20.08
CA PHE A 144 -8.84 -11.59 18.73
C PHE A 144 -9.84 -10.41 18.71
N GLN A 145 -9.86 -9.65 17.62
CA GLN A 145 -10.75 -8.49 17.39
C GLN A 145 -10.43 -7.20 18.20
N GLY A 146 -9.17 -6.96 18.56
CA GLY A 146 -8.69 -5.63 18.93
C GLY A 146 -9.17 -5.02 20.24
N GLY A 147 -10.12 -5.64 20.96
CA GLY A 147 -10.62 -5.11 22.24
C GLY A 147 -9.54 -5.01 23.30
N ASN A 148 -8.59 -5.97 23.29
CA ASN A 148 -7.38 -5.96 24.09
C ASN A 148 -6.21 -6.35 23.17
N PRO A 149 -5.43 -5.40 22.65
CA PRO A 149 -4.28 -5.72 21.83
C PRO A 149 -3.18 -6.45 22.62
N TYR A 150 -2.36 -7.22 21.93
CA TYR A 150 -1.12 -7.77 22.48
C TYR A 150 -0.07 -6.66 22.59
N ALA A 151 0.83 -6.76 23.56
CA ALA A 151 1.96 -5.83 23.68
C ALA A 151 3.09 -6.18 22.71
N THR A 152 3.26 -7.47 22.39
CA THR A 152 4.33 -7.99 21.53
C THR A 152 3.77 -8.73 20.32
N ILE A 153 4.51 -8.68 19.21
CA ILE A 153 4.16 -9.44 18.01
C ILE A 153 4.26 -10.95 18.29
N GLN A 154 5.27 -11.36 19.05
CA GLN A 154 5.49 -12.76 19.39
C GLN A 154 4.29 -13.40 20.11
N ALA A 155 3.69 -12.67 21.06
CA ALA A 155 2.50 -13.17 21.77
C ALA A 155 1.29 -13.29 20.82
N ALA A 156 1.07 -12.30 19.96
CA ALA A 156 0.00 -12.36 18.96
C ALA A 156 0.20 -13.53 17.99
N VAL A 157 1.41 -13.72 17.48
CA VAL A 157 1.76 -14.85 16.60
C VAL A 157 1.52 -16.19 17.29
N ALA A 158 1.92 -16.31 18.58
CA ALA A 158 1.73 -17.55 19.33
C ALA A 158 0.26 -17.95 19.48
N ASP A 159 -0.61 -16.97 19.75
CA ASP A 159 -2.06 -17.21 19.94
C ASP A 159 -2.83 -17.30 18.61
N ALA A 160 -2.41 -16.57 17.60
CA ALA A 160 -3.06 -16.57 16.29
C ALA A 160 -2.90 -17.94 15.60
N PRO A 161 -3.98 -18.50 15.01
CA PRO A 161 -3.87 -19.71 14.19
C PRO A 161 -3.11 -19.45 12.89
N ALA A 162 -2.80 -20.50 12.14
CA ALA A 162 -2.35 -20.39 10.75
C ALA A 162 -3.38 -19.61 9.91
N ASN A 163 -2.90 -18.90 8.89
CA ASN A 163 -3.69 -18.04 8.01
C ASN A 163 -4.39 -16.84 8.72
N ALA A 164 -3.97 -16.47 9.91
CA ALA A 164 -4.54 -15.33 10.64
C ALA A 164 -3.87 -14.01 10.25
N ASP A 165 -4.63 -12.92 10.40
CA ASP A 165 -4.12 -11.57 10.30
C ASP A 165 -3.61 -11.07 11.65
N ILE A 166 -2.38 -10.60 11.68
CA ILE A 166 -1.74 -9.95 12.82
C ILE A 166 -1.51 -8.49 12.42
N ILE A 167 -2.26 -7.59 13.04
CA ILE A 167 -2.31 -6.17 12.69
C ILE A 167 -1.48 -5.39 13.70
N VAL A 168 -0.35 -4.86 13.24
CA VAL A 168 0.64 -4.19 14.09
C VAL A 168 0.45 -2.69 14.02
N ARG A 169 0.11 -2.08 15.16
CA ARG A 169 0.01 -0.62 15.29
C ARG A 169 1.38 0.03 15.30
N PRO A 170 1.48 1.33 14.98
CA PRO A 170 2.73 2.07 15.07
C PRO A 170 3.37 1.93 16.46
N GLY A 171 4.64 1.58 16.49
CA GLY A 171 5.38 1.35 17.73
C GLY A 171 6.73 0.71 17.42
N ASN A 172 7.52 0.48 18.50
CA ASN A 172 8.80 -0.21 18.40
C ASN A 172 8.66 -1.60 19.03
N TYR A 173 8.99 -2.61 18.24
CA TYR A 173 8.91 -4.02 18.62
C TYR A 173 10.28 -4.65 18.46
N THR A 174 10.65 -5.54 19.38
CA THR A 174 11.99 -6.14 19.43
C THR A 174 11.93 -7.66 19.42
N GLY A 175 13.00 -8.27 18.97
CA GLY A 175 13.17 -9.72 18.94
C GLY A 175 12.66 -10.37 17.65
N THR A 176 13.09 -11.60 17.42
CA THR A 176 12.70 -12.39 16.26
C THR A 176 11.21 -12.68 16.27
N VAL A 177 10.58 -12.57 15.11
CA VAL A 177 9.19 -12.91 14.87
C VAL A 177 9.14 -14.14 13.97
N ALA A 178 8.74 -15.30 14.49
CA ALA A 178 8.59 -16.53 13.72
C ALA A 178 7.12 -16.79 13.40
N LEU A 179 6.73 -16.61 12.14
CA LEU A 179 5.35 -16.76 11.69
C LEU A 179 4.96 -18.24 11.53
N LYS A 180 3.67 -18.53 11.59
CA LYS A 180 3.08 -19.82 11.21
C LYS A 180 2.57 -19.74 9.77
N ASP A 181 2.34 -20.90 9.15
CA ASP A 181 1.88 -20.98 7.75
C ASP A 181 0.70 -20.04 7.45
N GLY A 182 0.81 -19.29 6.37
CA GLY A 182 -0.19 -18.37 5.88
C GLY A 182 -0.51 -17.18 6.77
N GLN A 183 0.13 -17.01 7.94
CA GLN A 183 -0.09 -15.80 8.74
C GLN A 183 0.34 -14.56 7.97
N ARG A 184 -0.43 -13.48 8.15
CA ARG A 184 -0.13 -12.17 7.55
C ARG A 184 0.23 -11.18 8.63
N LEU A 185 1.44 -10.63 8.58
CA LEU A 185 1.93 -9.58 9.49
C LEU A 185 1.79 -8.23 8.78
N LEU A 186 0.81 -7.46 9.20
CA LEU A 186 0.34 -6.27 8.51
C LEU A 186 0.53 -5.03 9.38
N GLY A 187 1.35 -4.09 8.94
CA GLY A 187 1.35 -2.77 9.55
C GLY A 187 -0.02 -2.11 9.41
N SER A 188 -0.52 -1.48 10.44
CA SER A 188 -1.88 -0.92 10.46
C SER A 188 -2.16 0.05 9.32
N GLY A 189 -1.12 0.71 8.79
CA GLY A 189 -1.22 1.58 7.62
C GLY A 189 -1.62 0.87 6.32
N SER A 190 -1.39 -0.44 6.19
CA SER A 190 -1.78 -1.20 4.99
C SER A 190 -3.25 -1.59 4.97
N VAL A 191 -3.80 -1.90 6.14
CA VAL A 191 -5.17 -2.43 6.28
C VAL A 191 -6.14 -1.34 6.70
N LEU A 192 -5.69 -0.44 7.56
CA LEU A 192 -6.55 0.49 8.28
C LEU A 192 -6.41 1.95 7.81
N ALA A 193 -5.30 2.37 7.23
CA ALA A 193 -5.03 3.79 7.03
C ALA A 193 -4.42 4.17 5.69
N GLN A 194 -4.73 3.51 4.61
CA GLN A 194 -4.40 4.02 3.27
C GLN A 194 -3.03 4.73 3.12
N GLY A 195 -1.97 4.13 3.64
CA GLY A 195 -0.60 4.52 3.31
C GLY A 195 -0.06 5.83 3.92
N THR A 196 -0.77 6.47 4.84
CA THR A 196 -0.31 7.72 5.48
C THR A 196 0.18 7.53 6.92
N GLY A 197 0.15 6.31 7.44
CA GLY A 197 0.54 5.99 8.81
C GLY A 197 2.05 5.86 9.00
N VAL A 198 2.49 6.01 10.25
CA VAL A 198 3.83 5.63 10.67
C VAL A 198 3.91 4.10 10.64
N ARG A 199 4.93 3.55 9.96
CA ARG A 199 5.17 2.10 9.97
C ARG A 199 5.54 1.61 11.36
N PRO A 200 5.03 0.46 11.82
CA PRO A 200 5.59 -0.21 13.00
C PRO A 200 7.04 -0.60 12.72
N GLN A 201 7.92 -0.34 13.68
CA GLN A 201 9.33 -0.67 13.56
C GLN A 201 9.64 -1.95 14.32
N LEU A 202 10.18 -2.93 13.64
CA LEU A 202 10.68 -4.18 14.19
C LEU A 202 12.21 -4.11 14.26
N THR A 203 12.77 -4.42 15.41
CA THR A 203 14.22 -4.59 15.59
C THR A 203 14.49 -6.06 15.87
N GLY A 204 14.80 -6.80 14.83
CA GLY A 204 14.97 -8.25 14.81
C GLY A 204 14.40 -8.85 13.52
N PRO A 205 14.86 -10.04 13.12
CA PRO A 205 14.43 -10.70 11.90
C PRO A 205 12.98 -11.18 11.98
N VAL A 206 12.39 -11.38 10.79
CA VAL A 206 11.09 -12.03 10.63
C VAL A 206 11.31 -13.33 9.88
N ASP A 207 11.16 -14.45 10.59
CA ASP A 207 11.25 -15.79 10.02
C ASP A 207 9.87 -16.17 9.46
N LEU A 208 9.83 -16.46 8.18
CA LEU A 208 8.61 -16.84 7.47
C LEU A 208 8.39 -18.35 7.54
N ALA A 209 7.14 -18.74 7.42
CA ALA A 209 6.68 -20.09 7.08
C ALA A 209 5.99 -20.04 5.71
N ASP A 210 5.37 -21.14 5.27
CA ASP A 210 4.74 -21.22 3.96
C ASP A 210 3.62 -20.18 3.77
N GLY A 211 3.64 -19.49 2.65
CA GLY A 211 2.57 -18.60 2.21
C GLY A 211 2.35 -17.33 3.05
N ASN A 212 3.34 -16.90 3.82
CA ASN A 212 3.20 -15.71 4.65
C ASN A 212 3.12 -14.41 3.83
N THR A 213 2.55 -13.38 4.46
CA THR A 213 2.51 -12.02 3.92
C THR A 213 3.03 -11.03 4.95
N LEU A 214 3.98 -10.19 4.52
CA LEU A 214 4.38 -8.98 5.22
C LEU A 214 3.98 -7.76 4.41
N ASP A 215 3.36 -6.78 5.06
CA ASP A 215 2.99 -5.54 4.38
C ASP A 215 3.09 -4.33 5.32
N PHE A 216 3.65 -3.24 4.79
CA PHE A 216 3.74 -1.94 5.45
C PHE A 216 4.48 -1.93 6.80
N LEU A 217 5.58 -2.65 6.90
CA LEU A 217 6.43 -2.74 8.08
C LEU A 217 7.76 -2.03 7.85
N ARG A 218 8.43 -1.65 8.93
CA ARG A 218 9.85 -1.31 8.93
C ARG A 218 10.61 -2.34 9.75
N ILE A 219 11.58 -3.00 9.12
CA ILE A 219 12.46 -4.00 9.75
C ILE A 219 13.87 -3.43 9.74
N ASP A 220 14.48 -3.26 10.91
CA ASP A 220 15.69 -2.46 11.06
C ASP A 220 16.65 -3.10 12.07
N GLY A 221 17.95 -3.04 11.79
CA GLY A 221 18.98 -3.43 12.74
C GLY A 221 19.07 -4.92 13.04
N THR A 222 18.89 -5.77 12.04
CA THR A 222 19.04 -7.23 12.18
C THR A 222 20.49 -7.66 12.04
N ASN A 223 20.91 -8.72 12.75
CA ASN A 223 22.22 -9.40 12.56
C ASN A 223 22.10 -10.71 11.79
N ASP A 224 21.01 -10.91 11.11
CA ASP A 224 20.67 -12.01 10.24
C ASP A 224 19.89 -11.46 9.05
N ASP A 225 19.39 -12.28 8.16
CA ASP A 225 18.47 -11.83 7.13
C ASP A 225 17.28 -11.11 7.77
N ALA A 226 16.90 -9.97 7.22
CA ALA A 226 15.83 -9.20 7.85
C ALA A 226 14.47 -9.85 7.68
N VAL A 227 14.25 -10.45 6.52
CA VAL A 227 13.10 -11.31 6.21
C VAL A 227 13.65 -12.63 5.70
N ASP A 228 13.50 -13.67 6.48
CA ASP A 228 14.02 -15.01 6.24
C ASP A 228 12.89 -15.95 5.78
N GLY A 229 12.92 -16.31 4.52
CA GLY A 229 12.01 -17.26 3.87
C GLY A 229 12.70 -18.52 3.36
N ASP A 230 13.85 -18.85 3.92
CA ASP A 230 14.66 -19.98 3.48
C ASP A 230 13.92 -21.31 3.60
N GLY A 231 13.94 -22.06 2.49
CA GLY A 231 13.25 -23.36 2.43
C GLY A 231 11.72 -23.31 2.39
N GLN A 232 11.10 -22.13 2.36
CA GLN A 232 9.66 -21.99 2.44
C GLN A 232 8.99 -22.01 1.05
N ASN A 233 7.70 -22.36 1.05
CA ASN A 233 6.89 -22.46 -0.16
C ASN A 233 5.98 -21.23 -0.33
N GLY A 234 6.46 -20.27 -1.12
CA GLY A 234 5.75 -19.04 -1.42
C GLY A 234 5.69 -18.04 -0.27
N GLY A 235 5.63 -16.77 -0.63
CA GLY A 235 5.50 -15.67 0.32
C GLY A 235 5.27 -14.34 -0.38
N THR A 236 4.87 -13.33 0.40
CA THR A 236 4.62 -11.98 -0.10
C THR A 236 5.23 -10.96 0.85
N VAL A 237 6.10 -10.08 0.31
CA VAL A 237 6.70 -8.96 1.03
C VAL A 237 6.43 -7.68 0.26
N THR A 238 5.57 -6.82 0.79
CA THR A 238 5.11 -5.64 0.07
C THR A 238 5.19 -4.37 0.89
N ASN A 239 5.53 -3.27 0.23
CA ASN A 239 5.53 -1.93 0.82
C ASN A 239 6.30 -1.83 2.15
N CYS A 240 7.32 -2.65 2.35
CA CYS A 240 8.14 -2.64 3.55
C CYS A 240 9.38 -1.74 3.40
N GLU A 241 9.89 -1.26 4.52
CA GLU A 241 11.22 -0.66 4.65
C GLU A 241 12.11 -1.65 5.37
N VAL A 242 13.18 -2.11 4.73
CA VAL A 242 14.17 -3.01 5.31
C VAL A 242 15.51 -2.29 5.36
N ALA A 243 16.14 -2.27 6.53
CA ALA A 243 17.39 -1.53 6.66
C ALA A 243 18.37 -2.14 7.68
N ASN A 244 19.67 -1.84 7.44
CA ASN A 244 20.72 -2.07 8.43
C ASN A 244 20.88 -3.53 8.87
N THR A 245 20.93 -4.49 7.94
CA THR A 245 21.37 -5.85 8.27
C THR A 245 22.88 -5.84 8.49
N THR A 246 23.36 -6.43 9.59
CA THR A 246 24.76 -6.35 10.05
C THR A 246 25.49 -7.69 10.11
N GLY A 247 24.78 -8.80 9.99
CA GLY A 247 25.36 -10.13 9.87
C GLY A 247 26.19 -10.29 8.60
N VAL A 248 27.20 -11.15 8.60
CA VAL A 248 28.04 -11.36 7.41
C VAL A 248 27.22 -12.03 6.33
N GLY A 249 26.99 -11.33 5.21
CA GLY A 249 26.21 -11.85 4.08
C GLY A 249 24.70 -11.81 4.29
N SER A 250 24.22 -11.14 5.34
CA SER A 250 22.77 -11.07 5.63
C SER A 250 22.02 -10.21 4.62
N SER A 251 20.98 -10.76 4.05
CA SER A 251 20.14 -10.15 3.02
C SER A 251 18.98 -9.35 3.60
N GLY A 252 18.40 -8.48 2.78
CA GLY A 252 17.17 -7.77 3.15
C GLY A 252 15.96 -8.70 3.14
N VAL A 253 15.78 -9.44 2.04
CA VAL A 253 14.77 -10.49 1.88
C VAL A 253 15.47 -11.71 1.30
N SER A 254 15.45 -12.81 2.02
CA SER A 254 16.07 -14.10 1.65
C SER A 254 15.02 -15.17 1.38
N GLY A 255 15.29 -16.02 0.41
CA GLY A 255 14.54 -17.21 0.07
C GLY A 255 15.47 -18.30 -0.48
N MET A 256 16.48 -18.67 0.29
CA MET A 256 17.44 -19.71 -0.12
C MET A 256 16.82 -21.09 -0.04
N GLY A 257 16.82 -21.82 -1.18
CA GLY A 257 16.12 -23.09 -1.28
C GLY A 257 14.59 -22.99 -1.26
N ALA A 258 14.06 -21.80 -1.57
CA ALA A 258 12.63 -21.55 -1.63
C ALA A 258 11.95 -22.25 -2.80
N SER A 259 10.65 -22.40 -2.70
CA SER A 259 9.77 -22.98 -3.76
C SER A 259 8.47 -22.17 -3.87
N GLY A 260 7.61 -22.57 -4.80
CA GLY A 260 6.32 -21.91 -5.01
C GLY A 260 6.42 -20.49 -5.57
N THR A 261 5.45 -19.65 -5.25
CA THR A 261 5.41 -18.28 -5.79
C THR A 261 5.72 -17.25 -4.70
N TRP A 262 6.73 -16.43 -4.97
CA TRP A 262 7.14 -15.33 -4.13
C TRP A 262 6.87 -13.98 -4.80
N THR A 263 6.30 -13.05 -4.05
CA THR A 263 6.04 -11.67 -4.51
C THR A 263 6.76 -10.69 -3.60
N VAL A 264 7.73 -9.96 -4.13
CA VAL A 264 8.45 -8.90 -3.40
C VAL A 264 8.28 -7.60 -4.17
N THR A 265 7.43 -6.72 -3.67
CA THR A 265 6.96 -5.57 -4.45
C THR A 265 6.89 -4.27 -3.64
N GLY A 266 7.40 -3.19 -4.22
CA GLY A 266 7.24 -1.84 -3.66
C GLY A 266 8.03 -1.61 -2.37
N ASN A 267 9.08 -2.39 -2.12
CA ASN A 267 9.88 -2.28 -0.91
C ASN A 267 11.03 -1.28 -1.08
N THR A 268 11.45 -0.69 0.03
CA THR A 268 12.69 0.09 0.13
C THR A 268 13.68 -0.67 0.99
N ILE A 269 14.79 -1.11 0.40
CA ILE A 269 15.79 -1.95 1.07
C ILE A 269 17.13 -1.21 1.05
N THR A 270 17.74 -1.02 2.23
CA THR A 270 18.95 -0.20 2.34
C THR A 270 19.93 -0.76 3.37
N ASN A 271 21.24 -0.56 3.10
CA ASN A 271 22.30 -0.92 4.05
C ASN A 271 22.28 -2.40 4.44
N THR A 272 22.18 -3.30 3.50
CA THR A 272 22.29 -4.74 3.73
C THR A 272 23.74 -5.20 3.59
N SER A 273 24.20 -6.09 4.45
CA SER A 273 25.56 -6.64 4.39
C SER A 273 25.72 -7.77 3.37
N GLY A 274 24.59 -8.33 2.90
CA GLY A 274 24.45 -9.23 1.77
C GLY A 274 23.65 -8.60 0.64
N PHE A 275 22.87 -9.40 -0.06
CA PHE A 275 21.96 -8.91 -1.09
C PHE A 275 20.78 -8.11 -0.50
N GLY A 276 20.25 -7.18 -1.28
CA GLY A 276 18.96 -6.58 -0.95
C GLY A 276 17.84 -7.62 -1.01
N ILE A 277 17.78 -8.38 -2.10
CA ILE A 277 16.88 -9.51 -2.32
C ILE A 277 17.70 -10.69 -2.81
N ASP A 278 17.55 -11.87 -2.21
CA ASP A 278 18.28 -13.09 -2.55
C ASP A 278 17.36 -14.29 -2.61
N PHE A 279 17.27 -14.93 -3.77
CA PHE A 279 16.46 -16.12 -3.97
C PHE A 279 17.26 -17.24 -4.64
N THR A 280 17.21 -18.41 -4.05
CA THR A 280 17.76 -19.62 -4.68
C THR A 280 16.69 -20.70 -4.75
N SER A 281 16.59 -21.37 -5.88
CA SER A 281 15.85 -22.64 -5.99
C SER A 281 16.82 -23.82 -5.93
N GLN A 282 16.43 -24.89 -5.26
CA GLN A 282 17.24 -26.10 -5.14
C GLN A 282 16.37 -27.34 -5.30
N ASN A 283 17.02 -28.46 -5.72
CA ASN A 283 16.35 -29.72 -5.97
C ASN A 283 15.34 -29.63 -7.13
N ALA A 284 14.31 -30.45 -7.16
CA ALA A 284 13.30 -30.48 -8.21
C ALA A 284 12.12 -29.52 -7.99
N ASP A 285 12.27 -28.57 -7.09
CA ASP A 285 11.19 -27.65 -6.74
C ASP A 285 11.10 -26.49 -7.73
N ALA A 286 9.89 -26.13 -8.12
CA ALA A 286 9.64 -24.96 -8.95
C ALA A 286 9.55 -23.70 -8.09
N LEU A 287 10.33 -22.68 -8.46
CA LEU A 287 10.30 -21.35 -7.84
C LEU A 287 9.87 -20.31 -8.87
N THR A 288 8.89 -19.51 -8.50
CA THR A 288 8.49 -18.34 -9.30
C THR A 288 8.63 -17.09 -8.45
N THR A 289 9.39 -16.09 -8.92
CA THR A 289 9.54 -14.81 -8.22
C THR A 289 9.00 -13.66 -9.05
N ILE A 290 8.22 -12.80 -8.40
CA ILE A 290 7.69 -11.54 -8.95
C ILE A 290 8.29 -10.40 -8.14
N LEU A 291 9.33 -9.77 -8.69
CA LEU A 291 10.18 -8.79 -8.00
C LEU A 291 10.00 -7.44 -8.68
N THR A 292 9.09 -6.61 -8.17
CA THR A 292 8.67 -5.41 -8.90
C THR A 292 8.68 -4.15 -8.06
N ASN A 293 9.09 -3.03 -8.66
CA ASN A 293 9.04 -1.69 -8.06
C ASN A 293 9.77 -1.58 -6.71
N ASN A 294 10.81 -2.38 -6.47
CA ASN A 294 11.64 -2.27 -5.28
C ASN A 294 12.74 -1.23 -5.50
N SER A 295 13.09 -0.50 -4.44
CA SER A 295 14.23 0.41 -4.41
C SER A 295 15.29 -0.15 -3.47
N ILE A 296 16.43 -0.55 -4.02
CA ILE A 296 17.51 -1.20 -3.27
C ILE A 296 18.75 -0.34 -3.37
N SER A 297 19.38 -0.04 -2.23
CA SER A 297 20.59 0.78 -2.20
C SER A 297 21.52 0.39 -1.06
N ASN A 298 22.83 0.61 -1.29
CA ASN A 298 23.86 0.35 -0.32
C ASN A 298 23.83 -1.11 0.22
N ALA A 299 23.62 -2.06 -0.67
CA ALA A 299 23.71 -3.50 -0.43
C ALA A 299 25.02 -4.06 -1.02
N GLN A 300 25.48 -5.22 -0.60
CA GLN A 300 26.63 -5.90 -1.24
C GLN A 300 26.31 -6.25 -2.69
N GLY A 301 25.09 -6.71 -2.96
CA GLY A 301 24.45 -6.82 -4.27
C GLY A 301 22.99 -6.43 -4.11
N ALA A 302 22.39 -5.78 -5.12
CA ALA A 302 21.00 -5.38 -4.97
C ALA A 302 20.08 -6.62 -5.05
N MET A 303 20.34 -7.52 -6.00
CA MET A 303 19.52 -8.71 -6.20
C MET A 303 20.37 -9.90 -6.65
N GLY A 304 20.21 -11.02 -5.97
CA GLY A 304 20.81 -12.32 -6.30
C GLY A 304 19.74 -13.34 -6.65
N LEU A 305 19.85 -14.01 -7.79
CA LEU A 305 18.94 -15.06 -8.22
C LEU A 305 19.76 -16.27 -8.70
N LEU A 306 19.54 -17.42 -8.07
CA LEU A 306 20.28 -18.62 -8.41
C LEU A 306 19.35 -19.82 -8.57
N SER A 307 19.39 -20.48 -9.73
CA SER A 307 18.82 -21.81 -9.87
C SER A 307 19.91 -22.87 -9.70
N GLY A 308 19.62 -23.93 -8.97
CA GLY A 308 20.55 -25.02 -8.73
C GLY A 308 19.92 -26.40 -8.86
N ASN A 309 20.75 -27.40 -9.15
CA ASN A 309 20.33 -28.79 -9.40
C ASN A 309 19.30 -28.87 -10.54
N THR A 310 18.25 -29.64 -10.39
CA THR A 310 17.20 -29.88 -11.41
C THR A 310 15.98 -28.96 -11.24
N SER A 311 16.15 -27.76 -10.67
CA SER A 311 15.06 -26.86 -10.39
C SER A 311 14.53 -26.10 -11.61
N ASP A 312 13.27 -25.71 -11.59
CA ASP A 312 12.65 -24.78 -12.55
C ASP A 312 12.44 -23.42 -11.84
N PHE A 313 13.24 -22.42 -12.21
CA PHE A 313 13.15 -21.08 -11.63
C PHE A 313 12.64 -20.08 -12.67
N ARG A 314 11.61 -19.36 -12.33
CA ARG A 314 11.07 -18.27 -13.14
C ARG A 314 11.13 -16.96 -12.38
N ALA A 315 11.66 -15.91 -12.98
CA ALA A 315 11.78 -14.60 -12.35
C ALA A 315 11.24 -13.48 -13.26
N SER A 316 10.26 -12.74 -12.78
CA SER A 316 9.86 -11.45 -13.35
C SER A 316 10.43 -10.32 -12.52
N VAL A 317 11.33 -9.53 -13.12
CA VAL A 317 12.08 -8.46 -12.46
C VAL A 317 11.79 -7.15 -13.19
N LYS A 318 10.84 -6.34 -12.67
CA LYS A 318 10.35 -5.17 -13.40
C LYS A 318 10.26 -3.90 -12.53
N GLY A 319 10.67 -2.78 -13.11
CA GLY A 319 10.50 -1.46 -12.50
C GLY A 319 11.30 -1.25 -11.22
N ASN A 320 12.34 -2.05 -10.95
CA ASN A 320 13.15 -1.90 -9.76
C ASN A 320 14.21 -0.82 -9.96
N ILE A 321 14.64 -0.21 -8.85
CA ILE A 321 15.72 0.76 -8.79
C ILE A 321 16.86 0.14 -7.99
N PHE A 322 18.00 -0.05 -8.63
CA PHE A 322 19.23 -0.54 -8.03
C PHE A 322 20.25 0.60 -7.97
N ALA A 323 20.52 1.11 -6.78
CA ALA A 323 21.54 2.11 -6.57
C ALA A 323 22.75 1.46 -5.91
N SER A 324 23.93 1.62 -6.53
CA SER A 324 25.13 0.89 -6.16
C SER A 324 25.56 1.14 -4.70
N SER A 325 26.10 0.09 -4.11
CA SER A 325 26.98 0.21 -2.97
C SER A 325 28.39 0.51 -3.46
N ALA A 326 28.99 1.59 -2.99
CA ALA A 326 30.33 1.99 -3.38
C ALA A 326 31.34 0.82 -3.21
N GLY A 327 31.62 0.11 -4.28
CA GLY A 327 32.86 -0.63 -4.46
C GLY A 327 32.86 -2.14 -4.33
N VAL A 328 31.73 -2.85 -4.28
CA VAL A 328 31.76 -4.32 -4.23
C VAL A 328 30.55 -4.93 -4.94
N GLY A 329 30.78 -5.63 -6.04
CA GLY A 329 29.81 -6.54 -6.64
C GLY A 329 28.92 -5.94 -7.73
N PHE A 330 28.12 -6.81 -8.31
CA PHE A 330 27.11 -6.44 -9.30
C PHE A 330 25.83 -6.01 -8.61
N ALA A 331 25.12 -5.04 -9.18
CA ALA A 331 23.82 -4.67 -8.62
C ALA A 331 22.79 -5.79 -8.80
N PHE A 332 22.88 -6.53 -9.91
CA PHE A 332 22.04 -7.69 -10.19
C PHE A 332 22.93 -8.88 -10.60
N GLU A 333 22.77 -10.00 -9.91
CA GLU A 333 23.48 -11.24 -10.23
C GLU A 333 22.46 -12.38 -10.43
N LEU A 334 22.54 -13.04 -11.57
CA LEU A 334 21.75 -14.23 -11.88
C LEU A 334 22.67 -15.35 -12.31
N THR A 335 22.47 -16.52 -11.73
CA THR A 335 23.19 -17.72 -12.14
C THR A 335 22.23 -18.88 -12.36
N CYS A 336 22.25 -19.44 -13.57
CA CYS A 336 21.61 -20.70 -13.90
C CYS A 336 22.59 -21.84 -13.63
N GLY A 337 22.34 -22.63 -12.62
CA GLY A 337 23.21 -23.70 -12.15
C GLY A 337 22.82 -25.10 -12.70
N ASP A 338 23.64 -26.05 -12.41
CA ASP A 338 23.63 -27.46 -12.83
C ASP A 338 22.26 -28.09 -13.13
N ASP A 339 22.04 -28.52 -14.38
CA ASP A 339 20.85 -29.24 -14.84
C ASP A 339 19.51 -28.53 -14.55
N SER A 340 19.53 -27.21 -14.28
CA SER A 340 18.35 -26.41 -13.96
C SER A 340 17.82 -25.66 -15.18
N THR A 341 16.54 -25.24 -15.07
CA THR A 341 15.93 -24.29 -16.01
C THR A 341 15.74 -22.96 -15.32
N PHE A 342 16.15 -21.85 -15.95
CA PHE A 342 15.87 -20.51 -15.49
C PHE A 342 15.20 -19.71 -16.62
N CYS A 343 14.02 -19.14 -16.33
CA CYS A 343 13.33 -18.24 -17.25
C CYS A 343 13.25 -16.84 -16.65
N LEU A 344 13.85 -15.85 -17.33
CA LEU A 344 13.97 -14.46 -16.86
C LEU A 344 13.16 -13.51 -17.74
N ASP A 345 12.33 -12.71 -17.08
CA ASP A 345 11.66 -11.55 -17.65
C ASP A 345 12.18 -10.29 -16.95
N LEU A 346 13.03 -9.51 -17.61
CA LEU A 346 13.77 -8.38 -17.06
C LEU A 346 13.40 -7.08 -17.77
N GLU A 347 12.56 -6.23 -17.17
CA GLU A 347 12.04 -5.04 -17.82
C GLU A 347 12.07 -3.78 -16.94
N THR A 348 12.31 -2.65 -17.56
CA THR A 348 12.14 -1.29 -16.99
C THR A 348 12.89 -1.02 -15.69
N ASN A 349 13.93 -1.80 -15.38
CA ASN A 349 14.74 -1.59 -14.19
C ASN A 349 15.74 -0.45 -14.40
N THR A 350 16.01 0.29 -13.34
CA THR A 350 17.04 1.33 -13.32
C THR A 350 18.21 0.83 -12.49
N ASN A 351 19.39 0.78 -13.10
CA ASN A 351 20.63 0.36 -12.46
C ASN A 351 21.74 1.38 -12.76
N ASP A 352 22.51 1.75 -11.77
CA ASP A 352 23.71 2.58 -11.90
C ASP A 352 25.00 1.74 -11.99
N ASP A 353 24.91 0.42 -11.95
CA ASP A 353 26.00 -0.54 -12.01
C ASP A 353 25.73 -1.63 -13.07
N GLU A 354 26.31 -2.81 -12.96
CA GLU A 354 26.27 -3.90 -13.93
C GLU A 354 25.25 -4.99 -13.56
N TYR A 355 24.53 -5.49 -14.57
CA TYR A 355 23.76 -6.73 -14.49
C TYR A 355 24.70 -7.87 -14.93
N LEU A 356 24.94 -8.81 -14.05
CA LEU A 356 25.67 -10.05 -14.36
C LEU A 356 24.70 -11.21 -14.50
N ILE A 357 24.62 -11.77 -15.69
CA ILE A 357 23.82 -12.94 -16.00
C ILE A 357 24.78 -14.05 -16.43
N SER A 358 24.75 -15.18 -15.72
CA SER A 358 25.66 -16.29 -15.98
C SER A 358 24.94 -17.62 -16.03
N GLU A 359 25.50 -18.54 -16.80
CA GLU A 359 25.07 -19.92 -16.92
C GLU A 359 26.20 -20.83 -16.47
N SER A 360 25.89 -21.93 -15.78
CA SER A 360 26.90 -22.87 -15.31
C SER A 360 27.50 -23.73 -16.43
N ASP A 361 28.57 -24.44 -16.11
CA ASP A 361 29.27 -25.31 -17.03
C ASP A 361 28.54 -26.63 -17.35
N SER A 362 27.29 -26.82 -16.90
CA SER A 362 26.52 -28.03 -17.18
C SER A 362 25.86 -27.97 -18.56
N ALA A 363 26.06 -29.01 -19.36
CA ALA A 363 25.45 -29.14 -20.69
C ALA A 363 23.91 -29.33 -20.64
N LEU A 364 23.31 -29.42 -19.45
CA LEU A 364 21.89 -29.66 -19.25
C LEU A 364 21.18 -28.44 -18.62
N SER A 365 21.92 -27.41 -18.24
CA SER A 365 21.31 -26.17 -17.79
C SER A 365 20.66 -25.41 -18.97
N LEU A 366 19.54 -24.73 -18.71
CA LEU A 366 18.84 -23.98 -19.73
C LEU A 366 18.47 -22.59 -19.14
N LEU A 367 19.07 -21.55 -19.70
CA LEU A 367 18.72 -20.15 -19.39
C LEU A 367 17.91 -19.56 -20.54
N GLU A 368 16.66 -19.25 -20.28
CA GLU A 368 15.75 -18.56 -21.20
C GLU A 368 15.57 -17.11 -20.75
N ILE A 369 15.75 -16.15 -21.66
CA ILE A 369 15.62 -14.73 -21.37
C ILE A 369 14.61 -14.12 -22.34
N GLU A 370 13.56 -13.50 -21.82
CA GLU A 370 12.62 -12.76 -22.65
C GLU A 370 13.27 -11.51 -23.24
N GLN A 371 13.07 -11.29 -24.53
CA GLN A 371 13.63 -10.14 -25.29
C GLN A 371 15.16 -9.99 -25.15
N LEU A 372 15.93 -11.07 -25.11
CA LEU A 372 17.37 -11.08 -24.89
C LEU A 372 18.12 -10.04 -25.75
N THR A 373 17.79 -9.93 -27.04
CA THR A 373 18.47 -9.03 -27.99
C THR A 373 18.16 -7.53 -27.75
N THR A 374 17.22 -7.22 -26.88
CA THR A 374 16.74 -5.86 -26.61
C THR A 374 16.75 -5.46 -25.14
N LEU A 375 17.43 -6.25 -24.29
CA LEU A 375 17.45 -6.03 -22.84
C LEU A 375 17.86 -4.61 -22.42
N ASP A 376 18.81 -4.02 -23.12
CA ASP A 376 19.36 -2.68 -22.85
C ASP A 376 18.69 -1.57 -23.69
N GLN A 377 17.67 -1.88 -24.48
CA GLN A 377 17.01 -0.90 -25.34
C GLN A 377 15.79 -0.25 -24.63
N PRO A 378 15.58 1.08 -24.82
CA PRO A 378 14.44 1.77 -24.22
C PRO A 378 13.11 1.35 -24.86
N GLN A 379 12.04 1.35 -24.07
CA GLN A 379 10.66 1.16 -24.55
C GLN A 379 10.19 2.30 -25.49
N PRO A 380 9.32 2.04 -26.50
CA PRO A 380 8.81 0.73 -26.91
C PRO A 380 9.75 0.01 -27.89
N GLY A 381 9.96 -1.25 -27.72
CA GLY A 381 10.80 -2.09 -28.62
C GLY A 381 12.02 -2.71 -27.94
N GLY A 382 12.20 -2.47 -26.65
CA GLY A 382 13.18 -3.09 -25.80
C GLY A 382 12.70 -3.20 -24.37
N ALA A 383 13.42 -3.92 -23.51
CA ALA A 383 13.06 -4.16 -22.12
C ALA A 383 13.09 -2.90 -21.22
N GLY A 384 13.69 -1.80 -21.71
CA GLY A 384 13.71 -0.51 -21.01
C GLY A 384 14.60 -0.47 -19.76
N ASN A 385 15.50 -1.43 -19.60
CA ASN A 385 16.47 -1.43 -18.50
C ASN A 385 17.54 -0.36 -18.72
N THR A 386 18.08 0.21 -17.65
CA THR A 386 19.26 1.06 -17.68
C THR A 386 20.41 0.38 -16.93
N GLY A 387 21.64 0.61 -17.37
CA GLY A 387 22.84 -0.07 -16.87
C GLY A 387 23.45 -0.98 -17.94
N VAL A 388 24.58 -1.58 -17.64
CA VAL A 388 25.29 -2.50 -18.54
C VAL A 388 24.83 -3.92 -18.27
N VAL A 389 24.35 -4.61 -19.28
CA VAL A 389 23.99 -6.03 -19.19
C VAL A 389 25.16 -6.88 -19.71
N THR A 390 25.77 -7.65 -18.83
CA THR A 390 26.85 -8.59 -19.16
C THR A 390 26.36 -10.00 -19.03
N ILE A 391 26.39 -10.76 -20.13
CA ILE A 391 26.01 -12.17 -20.17
C ILE A 391 27.29 -13.00 -20.30
N LEU A 392 27.50 -13.92 -19.36
CA LEU A 392 28.61 -14.85 -19.34
C LEU A 392 28.11 -16.26 -19.61
N SER A 393 28.50 -16.83 -20.73
CA SER A 393 28.30 -18.26 -21.02
C SER A 393 29.56 -19.07 -20.65
N GLY A 394 29.39 -20.23 -20.05
CA GLY A 394 30.48 -21.14 -19.71
C GLY A 394 31.10 -21.81 -20.96
N PRO A 395 32.26 -22.45 -20.84
CA PRO A 395 33.00 -23.02 -21.99
C PRO A 395 32.32 -24.20 -22.67
N PHE A 396 31.24 -24.75 -22.11
CA PHE A 396 30.51 -25.91 -22.61
C PHE A 396 29.04 -25.65 -22.92
N VAL A 397 28.59 -24.39 -22.84
CA VAL A 397 27.18 -24.03 -22.87
C VAL A 397 26.86 -23.21 -24.11
N GLU A 398 25.71 -23.45 -24.70
CA GLU A 398 25.16 -22.61 -25.74
C GLU A 398 24.80 -21.23 -25.14
N ASP A 399 24.84 -20.18 -25.94
CA ASP A 399 24.39 -18.83 -25.50
C ASP A 399 22.95 -18.91 -24.98
N PRO A 400 22.57 -18.08 -24.01
CA PRO A 400 21.20 -18.00 -23.51
C PRO A 400 20.17 -17.93 -24.64
N THR A 401 19.08 -18.63 -24.51
CA THR A 401 18.04 -18.70 -25.53
C THR A 401 17.08 -17.51 -25.38
N GLU A 402 16.97 -16.74 -26.46
CA GLU A 402 15.93 -15.70 -26.51
C GLU A 402 14.54 -16.34 -26.66
N VAL A 403 13.61 -15.99 -25.78
CA VAL A 403 12.22 -16.39 -25.87
C VAL A 403 11.31 -15.18 -26.08
N ALA A 404 10.11 -15.41 -26.59
CA ALA A 404 9.15 -14.35 -26.82
C ALA A 404 8.65 -13.73 -25.49
N ASP A 405 8.29 -12.46 -25.54
CA ASP A 405 7.66 -11.76 -24.41
C ASP A 405 6.42 -12.55 -23.92
N GLY A 406 6.30 -12.75 -22.60
CA GLY A 406 5.30 -13.58 -21.97
C GLY A 406 5.54 -15.10 -22.04
N ALA A 407 6.67 -15.57 -22.59
CA ALA A 407 6.98 -17.01 -22.68
C ALA A 407 7.26 -17.64 -21.32
N CYS A 408 7.79 -16.86 -20.36
CA CYS A 408 8.00 -17.30 -18.98
C CYS A 408 6.69 -17.51 -18.21
N GLY A 409 5.56 -17.07 -18.74
CA GLY A 409 4.23 -17.38 -18.19
C GLY A 409 3.84 -16.52 -16.98
N PHE A 410 4.28 -15.28 -16.95
CA PHE A 410 3.90 -14.26 -15.94
C PHE A 410 2.61 -13.56 -16.29
#